data_d04ab163247b577f7fd0ce146c8ca429
#
_entry.id   d04ab163247b577f7fd0ce146c8ca429
#
_cell.length_a   1.000
_cell.length_b   1.000
_cell.length_c   1.000
_cell.angle_alpha   90.00
_cell.angle_beta   90.00
_cell.angle_gamma   90.00
#
_symmetry.space_group_name_H-M   'P 1'
#
loop_
_entity.id
_entity.type
_entity.pdbx_description
1 polymer ?
#
loop_
_entity_poly.entity_id
_entity_poly.type
_entity_poly.pdbx_seq_one_letter_code
_entity_poly.pdbx_strand_id
1 'polypeptide(L)'
;MEKIAVYPGFFDPITNGHVDIILRGLRLFDKILVAVLKNPKKEALFSTKDRVAMIQEIFIRQPDIEVKAFDGLLVEFVRRHKAKIVIRGLRAVSDFEYELQMALMNRQLDPEIETLYMMPSVHYSFLNSGVVKEVFSLGGSVTGLVPEIVEKKLREKLKQGRLSVGK
;
A
#
# COMPACT_ATOMS: atom_id res chain seq x y z
N MET A 1 -9.68 9.41 -22.91
CA MET A 1 -8.99 8.16 -22.49
C MET A 1 -8.92 8.21 -20.96
N GLU A 2 -9.40 7.20 -20.28
CA GLU A 2 -9.41 7.12 -18.82
C GLU A 2 -7.98 7.16 -18.25
N LYS A 3 -7.73 8.06 -17.30
CA LYS A 3 -6.42 8.21 -16.65
C LYS A 3 -6.32 7.27 -15.47
N ILE A 4 -5.74 6.10 -15.70
CA ILE A 4 -5.54 5.06 -14.67
C ILE A 4 -4.16 5.21 -14.06
N ALA A 5 -4.06 5.24 -12.73
CA ALA A 5 -2.80 5.13 -12.01
C ALA A 5 -2.77 3.85 -11.16
N VAL A 6 -1.60 3.21 -11.10
CA VAL A 6 -1.35 2.03 -10.26
C VAL A 6 -0.65 2.47 -8.99
N TYR A 7 -1.18 2.08 -7.84
CA TYR A 7 -0.54 2.27 -6.54
C TYR A 7 -0.10 0.92 -5.97
N PRO A 8 1.15 0.52 -6.20
CA PRO A 8 1.66 -0.76 -5.74
C PRO A 8 2.16 -0.70 -4.31
N GLY A 9 1.94 -1.76 -3.56
CA GLY A 9 2.47 -1.90 -2.22
C GLY A 9 2.30 -3.29 -1.64
N PHE A 10 3.00 -3.54 -0.53
CA PHE A 10 2.85 -4.79 0.20
C PHE A 10 1.62 -4.75 1.12
N PHE A 11 1.31 -3.59 1.72
CA PHE A 11 0.13 -3.33 2.55
C PHE A 11 -0.10 -4.37 3.65
N ASP A 12 0.89 -4.59 4.49
CA ASP A 12 0.84 -5.57 5.57
C ASP A 12 1.04 -4.95 6.97
N PRO A 13 -0.01 -4.26 7.47
CA PRO A 13 -1.28 -3.89 6.84
C PRO A 13 -1.25 -2.56 6.07
N ILE A 14 -2.35 -2.21 5.39
CA ILE A 14 -2.60 -0.85 4.91
C ILE A 14 -2.73 0.11 6.10
N THR A 15 -2.24 1.34 5.94
CA THR A 15 -2.27 2.40 6.96
C THR A 15 -3.05 3.62 6.47
N ASN A 16 -3.40 4.54 7.37
CA ASN A 16 -4.05 5.79 6.98
C ASN A 16 -3.18 6.67 6.08
N GLY A 17 -1.84 6.52 6.14
CA GLY A 17 -0.94 7.15 5.18
C GLY A 17 -1.12 6.62 3.75
N HIS A 18 -1.34 5.32 3.58
CA HIS A 18 -1.67 4.73 2.28
C HIS A 18 -3.05 5.20 1.79
N VAL A 19 -4.04 5.21 2.68
CA VAL A 19 -5.40 5.68 2.37
C VAL A 19 -5.40 7.14 1.92
N ASP A 20 -4.65 8.02 2.60
CA ASP A 20 -4.47 9.42 2.23
C ASP A 20 -3.96 9.57 0.79
N ILE A 21 -2.91 8.85 0.42
CA ILE A 21 -2.34 8.87 -0.93
C ILE A 21 -3.36 8.38 -1.96
N ILE A 22 -4.06 7.28 -1.70
CA ILE A 22 -5.06 6.71 -2.62
C ILE A 22 -6.19 7.72 -2.87
N LEU A 23 -6.77 8.29 -1.81
CA LEU A 23 -7.88 9.25 -1.94
C LEU A 23 -7.44 10.55 -2.61
N ARG A 24 -6.22 11.00 -2.38
CA ARG A 24 -5.66 12.18 -3.06
C ARG A 24 -5.32 11.86 -4.51
N GLY A 25 -4.91 10.65 -4.80
CA GLY A 25 -4.69 10.17 -6.17
C GLY A 25 -5.96 10.25 -7.01
N LEU A 26 -7.14 9.95 -6.45
CA LEU A 26 -8.43 10.10 -7.13
C LEU A 26 -8.79 11.54 -7.53
N ARG A 27 -8.10 12.55 -7.00
CA ARG A 27 -8.28 13.95 -7.47
C ARG A 27 -7.51 14.25 -8.75
N LEU A 28 -6.58 13.38 -9.12
CA LEU A 28 -5.66 13.55 -10.25
C LEU A 28 -5.95 12.56 -11.38
N PHE A 29 -6.53 11.41 -11.03
CA PHE A 29 -6.78 10.28 -11.93
C PHE A 29 -8.24 9.85 -11.85
N ASP A 30 -8.75 9.37 -12.97
CA ASP A 30 -10.12 8.87 -13.07
C ASP A 30 -10.28 7.53 -12.32
N LYS A 31 -9.17 6.76 -12.22
CA LYS A 31 -9.16 5.47 -11.53
C LYS A 31 -7.83 5.20 -10.86
N ILE A 32 -7.90 4.64 -9.65
CA ILE A 32 -6.73 4.10 -8.93
C ILE A 32 -6.82 2.58 -8.84
N LEU A 33 -5.80 1.91 -9.37
CA LEU A 33 -5.63 0.47 -9.22
C LEU A 33 -4.64 0.20 -8.09
N VAL A 34 -5.14 -0.21 -6.92
CA VAL A 34 -4.31 -0.61 -5.79
C VAL A 34 -3.78 -2.02 -6.04
N ALA A 35 -2.48 -2.12 -6.24
CA ALA A 35 -1.80 -3.37 -6.60
C ALA A 35 -1.11 -3.98 -5.37
N VAL A 36 -1.71 -5.04 -4.81
CA VAL A 36 -1.21 -5.74 -3.62
C VAL A 36 -0.18 -6.78 -4.02
N LEU A 37 1.09 -6.53 -3.68
CA LEU A 37 2.19 -7.42 -4.04
C LEU A 37 2.13 -8.75 -3.26
N LYS A 38 2.15 -9.85 -3.99
CA LYS A 38 2.50 -11.17 -3.46
C LYS A 38 4.03 -11.27 -3.43
N ASN A 39 4.60 -11.48 -2.26
CA ASN A 39 6.01 -11.76 -2.13
C ASN A 39 6.20 -13.00 -1.26
N PRO A 40 6.45 -14.19 -1.86
CA PRO A 40 6.59 -15.44 -1.12
C PRO A 40 7.84 -15.47 -0.24
N LYS A 41 8.83 -14.60 -0.50
CA LYS A 41 10.06 -14.49 0.29
C LYS A 41 9.92 -13.60 1.52
N LYS A 42 8.81 -12.85 1.63
CA LYS A 42 8.56 -11.94 2.74
C LYS A 42 7.51 -12.54 3.66
N GLU A 43 7.90 -12.80 4.91
CA GLU A 43 6.94 -13.18 5.93
C GLU A 43 5.93 -12.06 6.17
N ALA A 44 4.65 -12.37 5.98
CA ALA A 44 3.57 -11.41 6.11
C ALA A 44 2.68 -11.79 7.30
N LEU A 45 2.22 -10.78 8.05
CA LEU A 45 1.25 -10.97 9.12
C LEU A 45 -0.12 -11.37 8.55
N PHE A 46 -0.51 -10.75 7.44
CA PHE A 46 -1.77 -11.02 6.76
C PHE A 46 -1.52 -11.71 5.41
N SER A 47 -2.31 -12.74 5.11
CA SER A 47 -2.27 -13.36 3.79
C SER A 47 -2.58 -12.33 2.69
N THR A 48 -2.15 -12.59 1.46
CA THR A 48 -2.47 -11.71 0.33
C THR A 48 -3.99 -11.52 0.18
N LYS A 49 -4.77 -12.59 0.40
CA LYS A 49 -6.23 -12.55 0.37
C LYS A 49 -6.79 -11.60 1.44
N ASP A 50 -6.28 -11.68 2.67
CA ASP A 50 -6.74 -10.80 3.77
C ASP A 50 -6.39 -9.33 3.48
N ARG A 51 -5.19 -9.06 2.95
CA ARG A 51 -4.75 -7.71 2.60
C ARG A 51 -5.63 -7.09 1.50
N VAL A 52 -5.94 -7.86 0.47
CA VAL A 52 -6.87 -7.42 -0.60
C VAL A 52 -8.27 -7.17 -0.03
N ALA A 53 -8.80 -8.09 0.77
CA ALA A 53 -10.13 -7.96 1.35
C ALA A 53 -10.27 -6.73 2.26
N MET A 54 -9.27 -6.46 3.11
CA MET A 54 -9.27 -5.26 3.96
C MET A 54 -9.29 -3.97 3.12
N ILE A 55 -8.50 -3.90 2.06
CA ILE A 55 -8.45 -2.71 1.19
C ILE A 55 -9.79 -2.55 0.43
N GLN A 56 -10.36 -3.63 -0.08
CA GLN A 56 -11.67 -3.61 -0.74
C GLN A 56 -12.78 -3.12 0.21
N GLU A 57 -12.77 -3.55 1.47
CA GLU A 57 -13.74 -3.11 2.47
C GLU A 57 -13.59 -1.62 2.79
N ILE A 58 -12.36 -1.11 2.92
CA ILE A 58 -12.09 0.31 3.16
C ILE A 58 -12.68 1.19 2.03
N PHE A 59 -12.55 0.74 0.79
CA PHE A 59 -12.95 1.51 -0.39
C PHE A 59 -14.26 1.03 -1.03
N ILE A 60 -15.10 0.29 -0.31
CA ILE A 60 -16.35 -0.29 -0.84
C ILE A 60 -17.31 0.74 -1.46
N ARG A 61 -17.24 1.99 -1.04
CA ARG A 61 -18.05 3.11 -1.57
C ARG A 61 -17.33 3.95 -2.63
N GLN A 62 -16.17 3.51 -3.08
CA GLN A 62 -15.33 4.22 -4.05
C GLN A 62 -15.21 3.36 -5.32
N PRO A 63 -16.14 3.48 -6.29
CA PRO A 63 -16.16 2.62 -7.48
C PRO A 63 -14.92 2.79 -8.37
N ASP A 64 -14.25 3.94 -8.26
CA ASP A 64 -13.06 4.29 -9.03
C ASP A 64 -11.76 3.76 -8.38
N ILE A 65 -11.87 3.02 -7.28
CA ILE A 65 -10.75 2.30 -6.67
C ILE A 65 -10.92 0.80 -6.89
N GLU A 66 -10.03 0.23 -7.68
CA GLU A 66 -9.96 -1.21 -7.90
C GLU A 66 -8.78 -1.81 -7.14
N VAL A 67 -8.97 -2.99 -6.53
CA VAL A 67 -7.91 -3.66 -5.74
C VAL A 67 -7.63 -5.03 -6.34
N LYS A 68 -6.37 -5.25 -6.72
CA LYS A 68 -5.90 -6.53 -7.28
C LYS A 68 -4.60 -6.98 -6.63
N ALA A 69 -4.47 -8.29 -6.44
CA ALA A 69 -3.18 -8.88 -6.11
C ALA A 69 -2.35 -9.08 -7.39
N PHE A 70 -1.03 -8.95 -7.27
CA PHE A 70 -0.11 -9.27 -8.35
C PHE A 70 1.16 -9.93 -7.82
N ASP A 71 1.83 -10.65 -8.70
CA ASP A 71 3.17 -11.19 -8.55
C ASP A 71 4.00 -10.85 -9.80
N GLY A 72 5.31 -11.02 -9.72
CA GLY A 72 6.22 -10.70 -10.82
C GLY A 72 6.53 -9.20 -10.95
N LEU A 73 6.85 -8.78 -12.16
CA LEU A 73 7.29 -7.41 -12.44
C LEU A 73 6.12 -6.42 -12.44
N LEU A 74 6.34 -5.29 -11.77
CA LEU A 74 5.35 -4.21 -11.72
C LEU A 74 5.01 -3.68 -13.11
N VAL A 75 5.99 -3.52 -13.96
CA VAL A 75 5.78 -3.01 -15.34
C VAL A 75 4.84 -3.88 -16.16
N GLU A 76 4.90 -5.20 -16.01
CA GLU A 76 3.98 -6.12 -16.68
C GLU A 76 2.54 -5.97 -16.17
N PHE A 77 2.40 -5.81 -14.85
CA PHE A 77 1.10 -5.56 -14.24
C PHE A 77 0.50 -4.24 -14.74
N VAL A 78 1.28 -3.16 -14.75
CA VAL A 78 0.87 -1.83 -15.22
C VAL A 78 0.42 -1.89 -16.68
N ARG A 79 1.22 -2.52 -17.56
CA ARG A 79 0.92 -2.68 -18.99
C ARG A 79 -0.37 -3.49 -19.21
N ARG A 80 -0.53 -4.59 -18.49
CA ARG A 80 -1.72 -5.47 -18.59
C ARG A 80 -3.02 -4.73 -18.25
N HIS A 81 -2.94 -3.72 -17.40
CA HIS A 81 -4.08 -2.89 -17.02
C HIS A 81 -4.17 -1.58 -17.81
N LYS A 82 -3.39 -1.45 -18.90
CA LYS A 82 -3.39 -0.26 -19.77
C LYS A 82 -3.11 1.05 -19.02
N ALA A 83 -2.44 0.96 -17.90
CA ALA A 83 -1.96 2.11 -17.15
C ALA A 83 -0.56 2.52 -17.64
N LYS A 84 -0.19 3.77 -17.38
CA LYS A 84 1.16 4.31 -17.65
C LYS A 84 1.76 5.00 -16.44
N ILE A 85 0.97 5.19 -15.39
CA ILE A 85 1.38 5.93 -14.20
C ILE A 85 1.44 4.98 -13.00
N VAL A 86 2.55 5.03 -12.30
CA VAL A 86 2.75 4.40 -10.99
C VAL A 86 2.82 5.50 -9.95
N ILE A 87 1.96 5.42 -8.93
CA ILE A 87 2.03 6.31 -7.77
C ILE A 87 2.86 5.63 -6.68
N ARG A 88 3.76 6.38 -6.06
CA ARG A 88 4.52 5.96 -4.88
C ARG A 88 4.42 7.00 -3.77
N GLY A 89 4.30 6.53 -2.53
CA GLY A 89 4.42 7.40 -1.36
C GLY A 89 5.89 7.65 -1.02
N LEU A 90 6.27 8.90 -0.84
CA LEU A 90 7.61 9.27 -0.39
C LEU A 90 7.51 9.97 0.97
N ARG A 91 8.09 9.38 2.02
CA ARG A 91 7.94 9.83 3.41
C ARG A 91 9.18 10.50 3.96
N ALA A 92 10.35 9.93 3.68
CA ALA A 92 11.62 10.38 4.21
C ALA A 92 12.71 10.31 3.15
N VAL A 93 13.81 11.03 3.39
CA VAL A 93 14.99 11.03 2.49
C VAL A 93 15.57 9.61 2.34
N SER A 94 15.51 8.79 3.39
CA SER A 94 15.96 7.40 3.34
C SER A 94 15.16 6.50 2.40
N ASP A 95 13.92 6.85 2.09
CA ASP A 95 13.11 6.12 1.11
C ASP A 95 13.52 6.49 -0.33
N PHE A 96 14.07 7.69 -0.54
CA PHE A 96 14.29 8.29 -1.85
C PHE A 96 15.23 7.49 -2.74
N GLU A 97 16.36 7.04 -2.22
CA GLU A 97 17.37 6.32 -3.02
C GLU A 97 16.79 5.03 -3.62
N TYR A 98 16.13 4.24 -2.80
CA TYR A 98 15.51 3.00 -3.25
C TYR A 98 14.37 3.26 -4.24
N GLU A 99 13.51 4.22 -3.95
CA GLU A 99 12.39 4.59 -4.80
C GLU A 99 12.88 5.14 -6.15
N LEU A 100 13.93 5.96 -6.17
CA LEU A 100 14.55 6.46 -7.40
C LEU A 100 15.12 5.31 -8.24
N GLN A 101 15.85 4.38 -7.63
CA GLN A 101 16.38 3.21 -8.34
C GLN A 101 15.26 2.38 -8.97
N MET A 102 14.17 2.16 -8.23
CA MET A 102 13.02 1.41 -8.74
C MET A 102 12.31 2.13 -9.88
N ALA A 103 12.15 3.46 -9.81
CA ALA A 103 11.54 4.23 -10.88
C ALA A 103 12.38 4.20 -12.16
N LEU A 104 13.70 4.37 -12.03
CA LEU A 104 14.63 4.29 -13.16
C LEU A 104 14.62 2.89 -13.79
N MET A 105 14.59 1.84 -12.97
CA MET A 105 14.51 0.46 -13.46
C MET A 105 13.18 0.19 -14.18
N ASN A 106 12.06 0.65 -13.62
CA ASN A 106 10.76 0.52 -14.28
C ASN A 106 10.74 1.23 -15.64
N ARG A 107 11.30 2.45 -15.73
CA ARG A 107 11.41 3.20 -16.99
C ARG A 107 12.34 2.52 -17.99
N GLN A 108 13.41 1.87 -17.52
CA GLN A 108 14.31 1.09 -18.38
C GLN A 108 13.61 -0.13 -18.97
N LEU A 109 12.74 -0.79 -18.20
CA LEU A 109 11.97 -1.96 -18.64
C LEU A 109 10.78 -1.57 -19.53
N ASP A 110 10.19 -0.41 -19.29
CA ASP A 110 9.09 0.15 -20.10
C ASP A 110 9.14 1.68 -20.08
N PRO A 111 9.66 2.32 -21.16
CA PRO A 111 9.81 3.78 -21.25
C PRO A 111 8.48 4.57 -21.20
N GLU A 112 7.34 3.91 -21.42
CA GLU A 112 6.03 4.55 -21.34
C GLU A 112 5.51 4.67 -19.88
N ILE A 113 6.14 3.99 -18.93
CA ILE A 113 5.73 4.03 -17.52
C ILE A 113 6.43 5.17 -16.80
N GLU A 114 5.64 6.05 -16.21
CA GLU A 114 6.13 7.15 -15.39
C GLU A 114 5.78 6.93 -13.91
N THR A 115 6.69 7.31 -13.01
CA THR A 115 6.47 7.20 -11.56
C THR A 115 6.26 8.59 -10.96
N LEU A 116 5.13 8.76 -10.28
CA LEU A 116 4.78 9.98 -9.55
C LEU A 116 4.93 9.75 -8.05
N TYR A 117 5.66 10.63 -7.39
CA TYR A 117 5.82 10.62 -5.96
C TYR A 117 4.83 11.56 -5.29
N MET A 118 4.08 11.01 -4.33
CA MET A 118 3.14 11.78 -3.52
C MET A 118 3.61 11.77 -2.06
N MET A 119 3.75 12.96 -1.49
CA MET A 119 4.03 13.09 -0.05
C MET A 119 2.74 12.76 0.72
N PRO A 120 2.78 11.88 1.73
CA PRO A 120 1.67 11.71 2.65
C PRO A 120 1.42 13.01 3.42
N SER A 121 0.24 13.15 4.02
CA SER A 121 -0.01 14.26 4.93
C SER A 121 0.97 14.23 6.11
N VAL A 122 1.25 15.39 6.69
CA VAL A 122 2.21 15.53 7.79
C VAL A 122 1.90 14.56 8.94
N HIS A 123 0.60 14.36 9.23
CA HIS A 123 0.14 13.44 10.29
C HIS A 123 0.53 11.98 10.07
N TYR A 124 0.84 11.58 8.81
CA TYR A 124 1.16 10.21 8.45
C TYR A 124 2.59 10.06 7.88
N SER A 125 3.40 11.12 7.90
CA SER A 125 4.75 11.11 7.31
C SER A 125 5.70 10.10 7.97
N PHE A 126 5.51 9.82 9.27
CA PHE A 126 6.30 8.84 10.03
C PHE A 126 5.74 7.41 9.93
N LEU A 127 4.55 7.25 9.35
CA LEU A 127 3.78 6.02 9.43
C LEU A 127 4.19 5.00 8.38
N ASN A 128 4.44 3.77 8.80
CA ASN A 128 4.60 2.61 7.93
C ASN A 128 4.03 1.35 8.57
N SER A 129 3.82 0.30 7.76
CA SER A 129 3.24 -0.95 8.23
C SER A 129 4.09 -1.67 9.28
N GLY A 130 5.42 -1.52 9.22
CA GLY A 130 6.35 -2.11 10.20
C GLY A 130 6.16 -1.50 11.57
N VAL A 131 6.20 -0.16 11.66
CA VAL A 131 5.97 0.58 12.90
C VAL A 131 4.59 0.28 13.50
N VAL A 132 3.55 0.19 12.67
CA VAL A 132 2.21 -0.20 13.14
C VAL A 132 2.22 -1.58 13.79
N LYS A 133 2.86 -2.57 13.14
CA LYS A 133 2.96 -3.93 13.70
C LYS A 133 3.76 -3.95 15.00
N GLU A 134 4.88 -3.24 15.04
CA GLU A 134 5.74 -3.16 16.20
C GLU A 134 5.01 -2.52 17.40
N VAL A 135 4.46 -1.33 17.22
CA VAL A 135 3.71 -0.63 18.29
C VAL A 135 2.55 -1.49 18.79
N PHE A 136 1.78 -2.09 17.88
CA PHE A 136 0.65 -2.93 18.26
C PHE A 136 1.09 -4.20 19.01
N SER A 137 2.19 -4.85 18.61
CA SER A 137 2.74 -6.05 19.25
C SER A 137 3.24 -5.79 20.67
N LEU A 138 3.63 -4.54 20.96
CA LEU A 138 4.05 -4.09 22.30
C LEU A 138 2.87 -3.58 23.15
N GLY A 139 1.63 -3.72 22.67
CA GLY A 139 0.43 -3.29 23.39
C GLY A 139 0.08 -1.81 23.21
N GLY A 140 0.78 -1.09 22.32
CA GLY A 140 0.47 0.30 21.99
C GLY A 140 -0.79 0.45 21.16
N SER A 141 -1.44 1.62 21.24
CA SER A 141 -2.60 1.94 20.42
C SER A 141 -2.18 2.35 19.00
N VAL A 142 -2.91 1.84 18.02
CA VAL A 142 -2.78 2.23 16.60
C VAL A 142 -4.04 2.92 16.07
N THR A 143 -4.94 3.30 16.98
CA THR A 143 -6.17 4.03 16.66
C THR A 143 -5.84 5.36 15.99
N GLY A 144 -6.49 5.64 14.87
CA GLY A 144 -6.21 6.82 14.05
C GLY A 144 -4.99 6.68 13.10
N LEU A 145 -4.17 5.64 13.27
CA LEU A 145 -3.02 5.35 12.39
C LEU A 145 -3.39 4.37 11.28
N VAL A 146 -4.38 3.53 11.54
CA VAL A 146 -4.91 2.55 10.58
C VAL A 146 -6.43 2.66 10.50
N PRO A 147 -7.06 2.20 9.39
CA PRO A 147 -8.50 2.06 9.33
C PRO A 147 -9.04 1.08 10.39
N GLU A 148 -10.28 1.28 10.85
CA GLU A 148 -10.90 0.47 11.90
C GLU A 148 -10.89 -1.04 11.61
N ILE A 149 -11.16 -1.42 10.36
CA ILE A 149 -11.11 -2.83 9.95
C ILE A 149 -9.71 -3.44 10.15
N VAL A 150 -8.66 -2.67 9.91
CA VAL A 150 -7.29 -3.11 10.11
C VAL A 150 -7.00 -3.30 11.60
N GLU A 151 -7.42 -2.36 12.45
CA GLU A 151 -7.25 -2.48 13.91
C GLU A 151 -7.99 -3.73 14.43
N LYS A 152 -9.22 -3.98 13.97
CA LYS A 152 -9.97 -5.19 14.29
C LYS A 152 -9.21 -6.46 13.90
N LYS A 153 -8.66 -6.51 12.69
CA LYS A 153 -7.89 -7.65 12.18
C LYS A 153 -6.57 -7.85 12.94
N LEU A 154 -5.90 -6.78 13.35
CA LEU A 154 -4.73 -6.87 14.21
C LEU A 154 -5.07 -7.49 15.57
N ARG A 155 -6.19 -7.10 16.19
CA ARG A 155 -6.68 -7.69 17.46
C ARG A 155 -7.01 -9.19 17.30
N GLU A 156 -7.59 -9.59 16.18
CA GLU A 156 -7.85 -11.01 15.86
C GLU A 156 -6.54 -11.81 15.77
N LYS A 157 -5.50 -11.26 15.12
CA LYS A 157 -4.18 -11.89 15.02
C LYS A 157 -3.47 -12.03 16.36
N LEU A 158 -3.59 -11.03 17.24
CA LEU A 158 -3.06 -11.09 18.60
C LEU A 158 -3.68 -12.25 19.38
N LYS A 159 -5.02 -12.39 19.33
CA LYS A 159 -5.74 -13.49 20.01
C LYS A 159 -5.33 -14.87 19.47
N GLN A 160 -4.90 -14.96 18.20
CA GLN A 160 -4.44 -16.22 17.59
C GLN A 160 -2.97 -16.53 17.90
N GLY A 161 -2.27 -15.74 18.73
CA GLY A 161 -0.85 -15.91 19.05
C GLY A 161 0.11 -15.65 17.88
N ARG A 162 -0.37 -15.03 16.79
CA ARG A 162 0.44 -14.67 15.61
C ARG A 162 1.09 -13.29 15.73
N LEU A 163 0.76 -12.55 16.76
CA LEU A 163 1.43 -11.35 17.24
C LEU A 163 1.69 -11.58 18.73
N SER A 164 2.95 -11.57 19.15
CA SER A 164 3.30 -11.58 20.58
C SER A 164 3.20 -10.15 21.12
N VAL A 165 2.49 -9.99 22.25
CA VAL A 165 2.67 -8.79 23.07
C VAL A 165 3.99 -9.03 23.80
N GLY A 166 4.99 -8.17 23.60
CA GLY A 166 6.22 -8.20 24.38
C GLY A 166 5.87 -8.16 25.88
N LYS A 167 6.39 -9.12 26.65
CA LYS A 167 6.34 -9.10 28.09
C LYS A 167 7.30 -8.06 28.64
#